data_5e2debdf1f05f72b9b932f3a96c0ab78
#
_entry.id   5e2debdf1f05f72b9b932f3a96c0ab78
#
_cell.length_a   1.000
_cell.length_b   1.000
_cell.length_c   1.000
_cell.angle_alpha   90.00
_cell.angle_beta   90.00
_cell.angle_gamma   90.00
#
_symmetry.space_group_name_H-M   'P 1'
#
loop_
_entity.id
_entity.type
_entity.pdbx_description
1 polymer ?
#
loop_
_entity_poly.entity_id
_entity_poly.type
_entity_poly.pdbx_seq_one_letter_code
_entity_poly.pdbx_strand_id
1 'polypeptide(L)'
;MTYVDGFVVAVPTDRRDAYRDHAGEGWRLMHAAGATRQCEGWGDDVPHGTLTDFHRAVQAGEDETVVFSWIEYPDKAARNAAAAQIMAAPEMHDLAAAMPFDGKRMIYGGFEILVDTGAAASDTGYIDGFLLPVRDRQAYVAMATRAEAVFRDHGATRVVEAWGDDVSPGKVTSFPRALQLEDGETVVFSWVEWPSKAARDAGMAGVMADERMQTPPEGMPFDGKRMVYGGFATLFQS
;
A
#
# COMPACT_ATOMS: atom_id res chain seq x y z
N MET A 1 -9.38 -14.80 -7.43
CA MET A 1 -8.91 -14.16 -6.19
C MET A 1 -8.61 -12.73 -6.54
N THR A 2 -9.03 -11.80 -5.68
CA THR A 2 -8.79 -10.36 -5.86
C THR A 2 -7.30 -10.08 -6.09
N TYR A 3 -7.00 -9.16 -6.99
CA TYR A 3 -5.66 -8.74 -7.33
C TYR A 3 -5.51 -7.24 -7.12
N VAL A 4 -4.32 -6.78 -6.75
CA VAL A 4 -4.10 -5.38 -6.36
C VAL A 4 -2.91 -4.81 -7.11
N ASP A 5 -3.04 -3.61 -7.63
CA ASP A 5 -1.91 -2.76 -7.94
C ASP A 5 -1.66 -1.81 -6.77
N GLY A 6 -0.45 -1.87 -6.20
CA GLY A 6 -0.01 -1.01 -5.10
C GLY A 6 0.96 0.05 -5.57
N PHE A 7 0.88 1.25 -4.99
CA PHE A 7 1.68 2.41 -5.37
C PHE A 7 2.22 3.14 -4.14
N VAL A 8 3.41 3.70 -4.29
CA VAL A 8 3.91 4.75 -3.37
C VAL A 8 4.50 5.87 -4.21
N VAL A 9 4.14 7.12 -3.90
CA VAL A 9 4.60 8.29 -4.63
C VAL A 9 5.00 9.42 -3.69
N ALA A 10 5.94 10.28 -4.10
CA ALA A 10 6.23 11.54 -3.45
C ALA A 10 5.51 12.67 -4.20
N VAL A 11 4.67 13.42 -3.50
CA VAL A 11 3.86 14.51 -4.07
C VAL A 11 4.24 15.82 -3.38
N PRO A 12 4.51 16.92 -4.11
CA PRO A 12 4.69 18.22 -3.48
C PRO A 12 3.51 18.53 -2.55
N THR A 13 3.80 18.89 -1.30
CA THR A 13 2.77 19.01 -0.24
C THR A 13 1.71 20.05 -0.59
N ASP A 14 2.09 21.10 -1.31
CA ASP A 14 1.19 22.14 -1.82
C ASP A 14 0.31 21.70 -3.00
N ARG A 15 0.59 20.52 -3.58
CA ARG A 15 -0.18 19.92 -4.70
C ARG A 15 -1.21 18.88 -4.24
N ARG A 16 -1.53 18.82 -2.96
CA ARG A 16 -2.46 17.84 -2.38
C ARG A 16 -3.81 17.77 -3.12
N ASP A 17 -4.44 18.92 -3.36
CA ASP A 17 -5.73 18.96 -4.04
C ASP A 17 -5.61 18.60 -5.53
N ALA A 18 -4.55 19.04 -6.21
CA ALA A 18 -4.28 18.65 -7.59
C ALA A 18 -4.05 17.13 -7.70
N TYR A 19 -3.38 16.52 -6.71
CA TYR A 19 -3.20 15.06 -6.66
C TYR A 19 -4.54 14.34 -6.48
N ARG A 20 -5.38 14.78 -5.52
CA ARG A 20 -6.72 14.20 -5.31
C ARG A 20 -7.56 14.25 -6.60
N ASP A 21 -7.57 15.38 -7.28
CA ASP A 21 -8.35 15.57 -8.52
C ASP A 21 -7.81 14.67 -9.63
N HIS A 22 -6.47 14.56 -9.76
CA HIS A 22 -5.79 13.64 -10.68
C HIS A 22 -6.13 12.17 -10.40
N ALA A 23 -6.13 11.75 -9.12
CA ALA A 23 -6.53 10.41 -8.72
C ALA A 23 -7.99 10.10 -9.08
N GLY A 24 -8.90 11.09 -8.91
CA GLY A 24 -10.30 10.96 -9.30
C GLY A 24 -10.51 10.86 -10.82
N GLU A 25 -9.68 11.54 -11.61
CA GLU A 25 -9.68 11.39 -13.09
C GLU A 25 -9.14 10.03 -13.49
N GLY A 26 -8.06 9.56 -12.85
CA GLY A 26 -7.51 8.23 -13.05
C GLY A 26 -8.52 7.14 -12.72
N TRP A 27 -9.23 7.29 -11.61
CA TRP A 27 -10.26 6.34 -11.19
C TRP A 27 -11.33 6.11 -12.28
N ARG A 28 -11.79 7.16 -12.93
CA ARG A 28 -12.80 7.02 -13.99
C ARG A 28 -12.34 6.09 -15.12
N LEU A 29 -11.06 6.18 -15.50
CA LEU A 29 -10.47 5.30 -16.52
C LEU A 29 -10.28 3.88 -15.99
N MET A 30 -9.74 3.73 -14.77
CA MET A 30 -9.49 2.44 -14.14
C MET A 30 -10.81 1.67 -13.91
N HIS A 31 -11.83 2.35 -13.39
CA HIS A 31 -13.13 1.76 -13.14
C HIS A 31 -13.84 1.33 -14.45
N ALA A 32 -13.79 2.16 -15.48
CA ALA A 32 -14.32 1.81 -16.80
C ALA A 32 -13.60 0.60 -17.43
N ALA A 33 -12.34 0.38 -17.05
CA ALA A 33 -11.55 -0.78 -17.47
C ALA A 33 -11.72 -2.02 -16.57
N GLY A 34 -12.46 -1.94 -15.46
CA GLY A 34 -12.79 -3.07 -14.61
C GLY A 34 -12.19 -3.08 -13.21
N ALA A 35 -11.56 -1.97 -12.78
CA ALA A 35 -11.17 -1.80 -11.38
C ALA A 35 -12.43 -1.73 -10.49
N THR A 36 -12.34 -2.28 -9.28
CA THR A 36 -13.48 -2.37 -8.36
C THR A 36 -13.39 -1.42 -7.17
N ARG A 37 -12.17 -0.97 -6.82
CA ARG A 37 -11.93 -0.01 -5.73
C ARG A 37 -10.60 0.68 -5.92
N GLN A 38 -10.51 1.93 -5.48
CA GLN A 38 -9.27 2.70 -5.34
C GLN A 38 -9.24 3.36 -3.98
N CYS A 39 -8.06 3.45 -3.37
CA CYS A 39 -7.84 4.20 -2.15
C CYS A 39 -6.50 4.92 -2.21
N GLU A 40 -6.50 6.21 -1.84
CA GLU A 40 -5.32 7.09 -1.79
C GLU A 40 -5.15 7.59 -0.36
N GLY A 41 -4.07 7.21 0.29
CA GLY A 41 -3.69 7.65 1.64
C GLY A 41 -2.61 8.72 1.59
N TRP A 42 -2.89 9.91 2.14
CA TRP A 42 -1.94 11.01 2.30
C TRP A 42 -1.14 10.86 3.58
N GLY A 43 0.19 10.92 3.51
CA GLY A 43 1.08 10.77 4.66
C GLY A 43 0.77 11.74 5.80
N ASP A 44 0.56 11.19 6.99
CA ASP A 44 0.23 11.91 8.23
C ASP A 44 1.19 11.51 9.36
N ASP A 45 1.34 10.21 9.60
CA ASP A 45 2.23 9.65 10.62
C ASP A 45 3.22 8.68 9.95
N VAL A 46 4.16 9.25 9.17
CA VAL A 46 5.14 8.48 8.39
C VAL A 46 6.53 8.71 8.98
N PRO A 47 7.04 7.78 9.81
CA PRO A 47 8.32 7.96 10.48
C PRO A 47 9.52 7.78 9.55
N HIS A 48 10.61 8.49 9.84
CA HIS A 48 11.90 8.21 9.24
C HIS A 48 12.54 6.97 9.89
N GLY A 49 12.94 6.02 9.07
CA GLY A 49 13.66 4.82 9.51
C GLY A 49 15.18 4.97 9.45
N THR A 50 15.87 3.99 10.04
CA THR A 50 17.34 3.96 10.01
C THR A 50 17.87 3.39 8.68
N LEU A 51 17.30 2.27 8.21
CA LEU A 51 17.72 1.58 6.98
C LEU A 51 16.78 1.89 5.82
N THR A 52 15.47 1.77 6.07
CA THR A 52 14.40 1.89 5.09
C THR A 52 13.27 2.72 5.69
N ASP A 53 12.56 3.46 4.87
CA ASP A 53 11.32 4.16 5.19
C ASP A 53 10.60 4.57 3.90
N PHE A 54 9.38 5.06 4.01
CA PHE A 54 8.59 5.50 2.84
C PHE A 54 9.20 6.71 2.13
N HIS A 55 9.82 7.66 2.86
CA HIS A 55 10.46 8.83 2.24
C HIS A 55 11.62 8.41 1.35
N ARG A 56 12.49 7.51 1.85
CA ARG A 56 13.60 6.96 1.06
C ARG A 56 13.13 6.11 -0.09
N ALA A 57 12.03 5.34 0.10
CA ALA A 57 11.46 4.47 -0.93
C ALA A 57 11.19 5.21 -2.24
N VAL A 58 10.70 6.44 -2.16
CA VAL A 58 10.35 7.30 -3.31
C VAL A 58 11.25 8.52 -3.45
N GLN A 59 12.36 8.59 -2.68
CA GLN A 59 13.30 9.72 -2.68
C GLN A 59 12.57 11.06 -2.46
N ALA A 60 11.67 11.10 -1.47
CA ALA A 60 10.89 12.29 -1.17
C ALA A 60 11.77 13.43 -0.66
N GLY A 61 11.56 14.64 -1.18
CA GLY A 61 12.15 15.88 -0.68
C GLY A 61 11.46 16.38 0.59
N GLU A 62 12.03 17.42 1.21
CA GLU A 62 11.50 18.01 2.46
C GLU A 62 10.13 18.68 2.26
N ASP A 63 9.81 19.13 1.05
CA ASP A 63 8.56 19.75 0.64
C ASP A 63 7.55 18.76 0.02
N GLU A 64 7.84 17.46 0.07
CA GLU A 64 7.00 16.41 -0.47
C GLU A 64 6.38 15.54 0.63
N THR A 65 5.15 15.11 0.39
CA THR A 65 4.41 14.15 1.22
C THR A 65 4.32 12.83 0.48
N VAL A 66 4.53 11.74 1.22
CA VAL A 66 4.38 10.38 0.68
C VAL A 66 2.89 10.05 0.58
N VAL A 67 2.50 9.45 -0.53
CA VAL A 67 1.17 8.85 -0.71
C VAL A 67 1.35 7.34 -0.83
N PHE A 68 0.50 6.60 -0.12
CA PHE A 68 0.37 5.15 -0.18
C PHE A 68 -1.00 4.82 -0.75
N SER A 69 -1.07 4.08 -1.85
CA SER A 69 -2.33 3.85 -2.54
C SER A 69 -2.42 2.47 -3.20
N TRP A 70 -3.65 2.06 -3.51
CA TRP A 70 -3.91 0.82 -4.22
C TRP A 70 -5.18 0.88 -5.07
N ILE A 71 -5.19 -0.02 -6.07
CA ILE A 71 -6.35 -0.28 -6.93
C ILE A 71 -6.65 -1.77 -6.89
N GLU A 72 -7.91 -2.14 -6.65
CA GLU A 72 -8.36 -3.53 -6.56
C GLU A 72 -9.04 -3.95 -7.86
N TYR A 73 -8.83 -5.22 -8.24
CA TYR A 73 -9.42 -5.88 -9.39
C TYR A 73 -10.01 -7.24 -8.99
N PRO A 74 -11.04 -7.75 -9.71
CA PRO A 74 -11.61 -9.08 -9.41
C PRO A 74 -10.57 -10.20 -9.41
N ASP A 75 -9.60 -10.13 -10.32
CA ASP A 75 -8.47 -11.06 -10.45
C ASP A 75 -7.36 -10.49 -11.34
N LYS A 76 -6.25 -11.23 -11.45
CA LYS A 76 -5.09 -10.85 -12.28
C LYS A 76 -5.43 -10.72 -13.77
N ALA A 77 -6.36 -11.54 -14.29
CA ALA A 77 -6.75 -11.47 -15.70
C ALA A 77 -7.51 -10.17 -15.99
N ALA A 78 -8.42 -9.77 -15.10
CA ALA A 78 -9.13 -8.50 -15.17
C ALA A 78 -8.17 -7.30 -15.09
N ARG A 79 -7.19 -7.34 -14.15
CA ARG A 79 -6.15 -6.32 -14.04
C ARG A 79 -5.30 -6.21 -15.31
N ASN A 80 -4.88 -7.33 -15.89
CA ASN A 80 -4.08 -7.31 -17.12
C ASN A 80 -4.87 -6.78 -18.32
N ALA A 81 -6.15 -7.14 -18.43
CA ALA A 81 -7.03 -6.60 -19.45
C ALA A 81 -7.23 -5.08 -19.28
N ALA A 82 -7.45 -4.62 -18.04
CA ALA A 82 -7.56 -3.19 -17.72
C ALA A 82 -6.28 -2.44 -18.08
N ALA A 83 -5.11 -2.95 -17.70
CA ALA A 83 -3.83 -2.33 -18.02
C ALA A 83 -3.62 -2.18 -19.55
N ALA A 84 -3.94 -3.22 -20.34
CA ALA A 84 -3.84 -3.16 -21.79
C ALA A 84 -4.81 -2.12 -22.40
N GLN A 85 -6.04 -2.04 -21.90
CA GLN A 85 -7.03 -1.05 -22.33
C GLN A 85 -6.59 0.37 -22.00
N ILE A 86 -6.11 0.62 -20.78
CA ILE A 86 -5.68 1.92 -20.29
C ILE A 86 -4.44 2.42 -21.05
N MET A 87 -3.47 1.55 -21.30
CA MET A 87 -2.28 1.91 -22.07
C MET A 87 -2.58 2.30 -23.52
N ALA A 88 -3.68 1.83 -24.07
CA ALA A 88 -4.13 2.17 -25.41
C ALA A 88 -5.03 3.43 -25.46
N ALA A 89 -5.48 3.94 -24.31
CA ALA A 89 -6.40 5.05 -24.22
C ALA A 89 -5.66 6.41 -24.39
N PRO A 90 -6.07 7.29 -25.34
CA PRO A 90 -5.46 8.62 -25.47
C PRO A 90 -5.56 9.45 -24.19
N GLU A 91 -6.67 9.34 -23.47
CA GLU A 91 -6.94 10.05 -22.20
C GLU A 91 -5.89 9.73 -21.14
N MET A 92 -5.33 8.51 -21.18
CA MET A 92 -4.25 8.12 -20.27
C MET A 92 -2.94 8.85 -20.54
N HIS A 93 -2.66 9.17 -21.81
CA HIS A 93 -1.49 9.97 -22.17
C HIS A 93 -1.61 11.40 -21.62
N ASP A 94 -2.80 11.99 -21.74
CA ASP A 94 -3.06 13.33 -21.21
C ASP A 94 -2.97 13.34 -19.68
N LEU A 95 -3.54 12.32 -19.02
CA LEU A 95 -3.46 12.16 -17.58
C LEU A 95 -2.00 12.00 -17.12
N ALA A 96 -1.22 11.17 -17.79
CA ALA A 96 0.20 10.96 -17.50
C ALA A 96 1.03 12.24 -17.69
N ALA A 97 0.71 13.07 -18.70
CA ALA A 97 1.38 14.34 -18.92
C ALA A 97 1.01 15.41 -17.86
N ALA A 98 -0.15 15.27 -17.22
CA ALA A 98 -0.67 16.18 -16.19
C ALA A 98 -0.33 15.76 -14.75
N MET A 99 0.50 14.72 -14.55
CA MET A 99 0.85 14.25 -13.19
C MET A 99 1.37 15.40 -12.32
N PRO A 100 0.81 15.61 -11.12
CA PRO A 100 1.25 16.65 -10.19
C PRO A 100 2.49 16.25 -9.36
N PHE A 101 3.17 15.17 -9.74
CA PHE A 101 4.34 14.58 -9.07
C PHE A 101 5.34 14.02 -10.10
N ASP A 102 6.56 13.69 -9.64
CA ASP A 102 7.57 13.07 -10.52
C ASP A 102 7.31 11.56 -10.67
N GLY A 103 6.66 11.17 -11.76
CA GLY A 103 6.35 9.77 -12.08
C GLY A 103 7.58 8.85 -12.21
N LYS A 104 8.81 9.38 -12.35
CA LYS A 104 10.03 8.57 -12.40
C LYS A 104 10.39 7.97 -11.03
N ARG A 105 9.94 8.62 -9.95
CA ARG A 105 10.15 8.18 -8.57
C ARG A 105 8.98 7.38 -8.00
N MET A 106 7.85 7.32 -8.71
CA MET A 106 6.72 6.46 -8.34
C MET A 106 7.18 5.00 -8.34
N ILE A 107 6.88 4.28 -7.29
CA ILE A 107 6.98 2.82 -7.25
C ILE A 107 5.59 2.21 -7.38
N TYR A 108 5.50 1.14 -8.17
CA TYR A 108 4.26 0.39 -8.37
C TYR A 108 4.54 -1.09 -8.61
N GLY A 109 3.55 -1.92 -8.35
CA GLY A 109 3.62 -3.35 -8.61
C GLY A 109 2.26 -4.01 -8.46
N GLY A 110 2.15 -5.23 -9.00
CA GLY A 110 0.98 -6.08 -8.90
C GLY A 110 1.16 -7.15 -7.82
N PHE A 111 0.08 -7.38 -7.05
CA PHE A 111 0.11 -8.22 -5.86
C PHE A 111 -1.07 -9.19 -5.82
N GLU A 112 -0.78 -10.44 -5.45
CA GLU A 112 -1.78 -11.45 -5.13
C GLU A 112 -2.20 -11.34 -3.67
N ILE A 113 -3.50 -11.21 -3.37
CA ILE A 113 -3.97 -11.17 -1.99
C ILE A 113 -3.78 -12.53 -1.31
N LEU A 114 -3.13 -12.53 -0.14
CA LEU A 114 -2.92 -13.69 0.72
C LEU A 114 -3.95 -13.77 1.84
N VAL A 115 -4.22 -12.62 2.46
CA VAL A 115 -5.16 -12.46 3.57
C VAL A 115 -5.98 -11.22 3.28
N ASP A 116 -7.29 -11.31 3.42
CA ASP A 116 -8.23 -10.20 3.31
C ASP A 116 -9.37 -10.46 4.28
N THR A 117 -9.42 -9.72 5.36
CA THR A 117 -10.39 -9.91 6.44
C THR A 117 -11.09 -8.62 6.79
N GLY A 118 -12.38 -8.74 7.09
CA GLY A 118 -13.24 -7.60 7.28
C GLY A 118 -13.97 -7.19 6.00
N ALA A 119 -14.37 -5.95 5.93
CA ALA A 119 -15.06 -5.40 4.77
C ALA A 119 -14.43 -4.05 4.39
N ALA A 120 -14.25 -3.85 3.08
CA ALA A 120 -13.91 -2.54 2.56
C ALA A 120 -15.04 -1.56 2.93
N ALA A 121 -14.71 -0.52 3.70
CA ALA A 121 -15.65 0.53 4.03
C ALA A 121 -15.65 1.60 2.93
N SER A 122 -16.82 2.21 2.69
CA SER A 122 -16.93 3.36 1.76
C SER A 122 -16.40 4.66 2.38
N ASP A 123 -16.07 4.64 3.66
CA ASP A 123 -15.68 5.78 4.48
C ASP A 123 -14.47 5.47 5.38
N THR A 124 -13.50 4.70 4.86
CA THR A 124 -12.21 4.50 5.52
C THR A 124 -11.57 5.86 5.82
N GLY A 125 -11.39 6.18 7.11
CA GLY A 125 -10.86 7.49 7.52
C GLY A 125 -9.34 7.52 7.65
N TYR A 126 -8.72 6.37 7.92
CA TYR A 126 -7.28 6.26 8.13
C TYR A 126 -6.74 4.89 7.72
N ILE A 127 -5.47 4.85 7.32
CA ILE A 127 -4.80 3.67 6.80
C ILE A 127 -3.43 3.55 7.48
N ASP A 128 -3.07 2.36 7.96
CA ASP A 128 -1.66 2.02 8.14
C ASP A 128 -1.20 1.21 6.94
N GLY A 129 -0.10 1.64 6.30
CA GLY A 129 0.53 0.96 5.18
C GLY A 129 1.85 0.34 5.58
N PHE A 130 2.15 -0.85 5.02
CA PHE A 130 3.36 -1.59 5.31
C PHE A 130 3.98 -2.18 4.04
N LEU A 131 5.32 -2.19 4.00
CA LEU A 131 6.09 -2.97 3.03
C LEU A 131 7.06 -3.87 3.81
N LEU A 132 7.08 -5.16 3.49
CA LEU A 132 7.88 -6.13 4.23
C LEU A 132 8.70 -7.02 3.28
N PRO A 133 10.00 -7.26 3.57
CA PRO A 133 10.80 -8.25 2.87
C PRO A 133 10.53 -9.63 3.47
N VAL A 134 9.93 -10.54 2.71
CA VAL A 134 9.51 -11.86 3.18
C VAL A 134 10.12 -12.96 2.32
N ARG A 135 10.70 -13.98 2.97
CA ARG A 135 11.30 -15.13 2.29
C ARG A 135 10.36 -16.35 2.28
N ASP A 136 9.74 -16.64 3.39
CA ASP A 136 8.85 -17.79 3.56
C ASP A 136 7.38 -17.34 3.54
N ARG A 137 6.75 -17.51 2.36
CA ARG A 137 5.33 -17.17 2.15
C ARG A 137 4.41 -17.90 3.13
N GLN A 138 4.67 -19.20 3.42
CA GLN A 138 3.79 -19.99 4.24
C GLN A 138 3.87 -19.57 5.71
N ALA A 139 5.07 -19.34 6.22
CA ALA A 139 5.28 -18.83 7.58
C ALA A 139 4.67 -17.44 7.74
N TYR A 140 4.80 -16.58 6.71
CA TYR A 140 4.19 -15.25 6.70
C TYR A 140 2.66 -15.31 6.79
N VAL A 141 2.01 -16.10 5.94
CA VAL A 141 0.54 -16.26 5.95
C VAL A 141 0.06 -16.76 7.31
N ALA A 142 0.75 -17.73 7.92
CA ALA A 142 0.39 -18.24 9.23
C ALA A 142 0.48 -17.17 10.34
N MET A 143 1.50 -16.30 10.27
CA MET A 143 1.65 -15.17 11.19
C MET A 143 0.55 -14.12 10.94
N ALA A 144 0.39 -13.69 9.68
CA ALA A 144 -0.57 -12.66 9.28
C ALA A 144 -2.02 -13.04 9.66
N THR A 145 -2.41 -14.31 9.46
CA THR A 145 -3.73 -14.82 9.86
C THR A 145 -3.97 -14.74 11.38
N ARG A 146 -2.90 -14.86 12.20
CA ARG A 146 -3.03 -14.64 13.65
C ARG A 146 -3.10 -13.15 14.01
N ALA A 147 -2.29 -12.34 13.35
CA ALA A 147 -2.21 -10.91 13.62
C ALA A 147 -3.50 -10.18 13.22
N GLU A 148 -4.11 -10.53 12.09
CA GLU A 148 -5.31 -9.86 11.57
C GLU A 148 -6.48 -9.91 12.57
N ALA A 149 -6.65 -11.04 13.28
CA ALA A 149 -7.67 -11.18 14.30
C ALA A 149 -7.46 -10.17 15.44
N VAL A 150 -6.20 -9.90 15.83
CA VAL A 150 -5.88 -8.91 16.85
C VAL A 150 -6.22 -7.50 16.38
N PHE A 151 -5.81 -7.12 15.18
CA PHE A 151 -6.17 -5.81 14.61
C PHE A 151 -7.69 -5.61 14.56
N ARG A 152 -8.43 -6.64 14.16
CA ARG A 152 -9.90 -6.62 14.09
C ARG A 152 -10.54 -6.44 15.47
N ASP A 153 -10.06 -7.17 16.47
CA ASP A 153 -10.53 -7.07 17.87
C ASP A 153 -10.30 -5.66 18.43
N HIS A 154 -9.26 -4.97 17.96
CA HIS A 154 -8.92 -3.60 18.35
C HIS A 154 -9.47 -2.51 17.42
N GLY A 155 -10.43 -2.84 16.54
CA GLY A 155 -11.23 -1.87 15.82
C GLY A 155 -10.80 -1.57 14.38
N ALA A 156 -9.85 -2.32 13.81
CA ALA A 156 -9.58 -2.27 12.38
C ALA A 156 -10.82 -2.75 11.59
N THR A 157 -11.18 -2.06 10.53
CA THR A 157 -12.32 -2.43 9.67
C THR A 157 -11.94 -3.45 8.62
N ARG A 158 -10.69 -3.44 8.15
CA ARG A 158 -10.14 -4.41 7.20
C ARG A 158 -8.64 -4.55 7.39
N VAL A 159 -8.12 -5.75 7.19
CA VAL A 159 -6.68 -6.06 7.13
C VAL A 159 -6.42 -6.81 5.84
N VAL A 160 -5.45 -6.36 5.05
CA VAL A 160 -5.07 -6.98 3.78
C VAL A 160 -3.56 -7.20 3.72
N GLU A 161 -3.19 -8.41 3.34
CA GLU A 161 -1.81 -8.82 3.07
C GLU A 161 -1.69 -9.28 1.64
N ALA A 162 -0.82 -8.66 0.85
CA ALA A 162 -0.69 -8.96 -0.57
C ALA A 162 0.77 -9.26 -0.95
N TRP A 163 0.96 -10.35 -1.68
CA TRP A 163 2.25 -10.89 -2.10
C TRP A 163 2.68 -10.34 -3.45
N GLY A 164 3.91 -9.87 -3.56
CA GLY A 164 4.49 -9.38 -4.81
C GLY A 164 4.51 -10.47 -5.88
N ASP A 165 3.81 -10.21 -6.98
CA ASP A 165 3.66 -11.14 -8.11
C ASP A 165 4.17 -10.51 -9.41
N ASP A 166 3.79 -9.26 -9.69
CA ASP A 166 4.26 -8.48 -10.84
C ASP A 166 4.99 -7.22 -10.36
N VAL A 167 6.20 -7.41 -9.80
CA VAL A 167 7.00 -6.35 -9.21
C VAL A 167 8.33 -6.20 -9.93
N SER A 168 8.49 -5.10 -10.66
CA SER A 168 9.70 -4.80 -11.41
C SER A 168 10.85 -4.27 -10.55
N PRO A 169 12.12 -4.55 -10.89
CA PRO A 169 13.28 -4.06 -10.14
C PRO A 169 13.50 -2.54 -10.27
N GLY A 170 12.79 -1.87 -11.18
CA GLY A 170 12.86 -0.42 -11.42
C GLY A 170 14.26 0.11 -11.76
N LYS A 171 14.33 1.35 -12.26
CA LYS A 171 15.61 2.01 -12.58
C LYS A 171 16.00 3.05 -11.52
N VAL A 172 15.08 3.88 -11.09
CA VAL A 172 15.29 4.95 -10.09
C VAL A 172 14.85 4.46 -8.72
N THR A 173 13.57 4.10 -8.61
CA THR A 173 12.91 3.59 -7.41
C THR A 173 12.19 2.28 -7.76
N SER A 174 11.92 1.45 -6.75
CA SER A 174 11.09 0.25 -6.86
C SER A 174 10.84 -0.36 -5.50
N PHE A 175 9.84 -1.24 -5.35
CA PHE A 175 9.63 -1.99 -4.11
C PHE A 175 10.86 -2.80 -3.68
N PRO A 176 11.55 -3.56 -4.58
CA PRO A 176 12.78 -4.26 -4.21
C PRO A 176 13.88 -3.34 -3.68
N ARG A 177 14.08 -2.16 -4.28
CA ARG A 177 15.07 -1.18 -3.80
C ARG A 177 14.68 -0.55 -2.47
N ALA A 178 13.39 -0.22 -2.29
CA ALA A 178 12.85 0.37 -1.07
C ALA A 178 13.11 -0.52 0.15
N LEU A 179 13.02 -1.84 -0.03
CA LEU A 179 13.22 -2.83 1.02
C LEU A 179 14.64 -3.43 1.06
N GLN A 180 15.51 -3.03 0.12
CA GLN A 180 16.83 -3.66 -0.02
C GLN A 180 16.72 -5.20 -0.09
N LEU A 181 15.81 -5.70 -0.95
CA LEU A 181 15.52 -7.14 -1.01
C LEU A 181 16.77 -7.96 -1.27
N GLU A 182 16.92 -9.04 -0.52
CA GLU A 182 17.94 -10.06 -0.69
C GLU A 182 17.43 -11.22 -1.59
N ASP A 183 18.35 -12.06 -2.04
CA ASP A 183 18.03 -13.23 -2.86
C ASP A 183 16.99 -14.13 -2.16
N GLY A 184 15.92 -14.46 -2.85
CA GLY A 184 14.83 -15.29 -2.37
C GLY A 184 13.79 -14.56 -1.53
N GLU A 185 13.90 -13.24 -1.36
CA GLU A 185 12.86 -12.42 -0.74
C GLU A 185 11.87 -11.86 -1.77
N THR A 186 10.64 -11.68 -1.32
CA THR A 186 9.56 -11.03 -2.06
C THR A 186 8.97 -9.93 -1.21
N VAL A 187 8.53 -8.85 -1.84
CA VAL A 187 7.82 -7.79 -1.13
C VAL A 187 6.40 -8.23 -0.76
N VAL A 188 6.01 -7.97 0.47
CA VAL A 188 4.60 -7.93 0.86
C VAL A 188 4.16 -6.48 0.94
N PHE A 189 3.03 -6.17 0.31
CA PHE A 189 2.33 -4.89 0.37
C PHE A 189 1.09 -5.11 1.22
N SER A 190 1.02 -4.44 2.36
CA SER A 190 0.01 -4.70 3.38
C SER A 190 -0.62 -3.40 3.86
N TRP A 191 -1.89 -3.45 4.24
CA TRP A 191 -2.56 -2.31 4.86
C TRP A 191 -3.63 -2.71 5.85
N VAL A 192 -3.87 -1.81 6.80
CA VAL A 192 -4.94 -1.88 7.78
C VAL A 192 -5.83 -0.65 7.64
N GLU A 193 -7.13 -0.85 7.50
CA GLU A 193 -8.12 0.23 7.40
C GLU A 193 -8.79 0.50 8.75
N TRP A 194 -8.98 1.78 9.05
CA TRP A 194 -9.58 2.26 10.30
C TRP A 194 -10.67 3.30 10.01
N PRO A 195 -11.72 3.41 10.89
CA PRO A 195 -12.75 4.42 10.72
C PRO A 195 -12.23 5.86 10.82
N SER A 196 -11.15 6.07 11.59
CA SER A 196 -10.55 7.40 11.80
C SER A 196 -9.14 7.26 12.40
N LYS A 197 -8.35 8.36 12.38
CA LYS A 197 -7.07 8.43 13.10
C LYS A 197 -7.23 8.13 14.59
N ALA A 198 -8.24 8.66 15.24
CA ALA A 198 -8.47 8.42 16.67
C ALA A 198 -8.75 6.94 16.97
N ALA A 199 -9.51 6.25 16.09
CA ALA A 199 -9.75 4.82 16.20
C ALA A 199 -8.46 4.02 15.99
N ARG A 200 -7.63 4.42 15.00
CA ARG A 200 -6.32 3.83 14.75
C ARG A 200 -5.38 4.00 15.94
N ASP A 201 -5.26 5.18 16.50
CA ASP A 201 -4.34 5.45 17.60
C ASP A 201 -4.69 4.62 18.84
N ALA A 202 -6.00 4.54 19.17
CA ALA A 202 -6.49 3.68 20.23
C ALA A 202 -6.31 2.19 19.94
N GLY A 203 -6.62 1.76 18.69
CA GLY A 203 -6.49 0.38 18.24
C GLY A 203 -5.04 -0.09 18.23
N MET A 204 -4.11 0.70 17.71
CA MET A 204 -2.68 0.38 17.70
C MET A 204 -2.11 0.28 19.11
N ALA A 205 -2.54 1.14 20.05
CA ALA A 205 -2.14 0.99 21.45
C ALA A 205 -2.61 -0.35 22.04
N GLY A 206 -3.83 -0.78 21.69
CA GLY A 206 -4.36 -2.09 22.07
C GLY A 206 -3.60 -3.25 21.42
N VAL A 207 -3.35 -3.19 20.12
CA VAL A 207 -2.56 -4.18 19.36
C VAL A 207 -1.17 -4.36 19.96
N MET A 208 -0.47 -3.28 20.26
CA MET A 208 0.88 -3.33 20.85
C MET A 208 0.90 -3.90 22.27
N ALA A 209 -0.19 -3.79 23.02
CA ALA A 209 -0.33 -4.35 24.35
C ALA A 209 -0.86 -5.79 24.38
N ASP A 210 -1.35 -6.31 23.25
CA ASP A 210 -1.97 -7.63 23.17
C ASP A 210 -0.91 -8.74 23.20
N GLU A 211 -1.05 -9.69 24.13
CA GLU A 211 -0.10 -10.80 24.29
C GLU A 211 0.04 -11.67 23.03
N ARG A 212 -1.01 -11.74 22.18
CA ARG A 212 -0.99 -12.47 20.90
C ARG A 212 -0.03 -11.87 19.86
N MET A 213 0.37 -10.60 20.06
CA MET A 213 1.33 -9.90 19.18
C MET A 213 2.79 -10.04 19.62
N GLN A 214 3.05 -10.77 20.70
CA GLN A 214 4.43 -11.04 21.11
C GLN A 214 5.17 -11.84 20.04
N THR A 215 6.42 -11.43 19.78
CA THR A 215 7.29 -12.12 18.82
C THR A 215 7.44 -13.59 19.23
N PRO A 216 7.12 -14.55 18.36
CA PRO A 216 7.24 -15.95 18.66
C PRO A 216 8.73 -16.34 18.85
N PRO A 217 9.03 -17.42 19.60
CA PRO A 217 10.40 -17.86 19.88
C PRO A 217 11.25 -18.12 18.63
N GLU A 218 10.63 -18.55 17.53
CA GLU A 218 11.25 -18.78 16.22
C GLU A 218 11.57 -17.48 15.48
N GLY A 219 11.12 -16.33 15.97
CA GLY A 219 11.29 -15.03 15.35
C GLY A 219 10.19 -14.68 14.35
N MET A 220 10.32 -13.52 13.72
CA MET A 220 9.40 -13.05 12.68
C MET A 220 9.78 -13.64 11.31
N PRO A 221 8.81 -13.96 10.42
CA PRO A 221 9.09 -14.48 9.09
C PRO A 221 9.57 -13.41 8.09
N PHE A 222 9.95 -12.24 8.58
CA PHE A 222 10.50 -11.12 7.81
C PHE A 222 11.55 -10.36 8.61
N ASP A 223 12.39 -9.57 7.92
CA ASP A 223 13.35 -8.70 8.58
C ASP A 223 12.69 -7.38 9.01
N GLY A 224 12.35 -7.28 10.29
CA GLY A 224 11.73 -6.09 10.87
C GLY A 224 12.58 -4.82 10.81
N LYS A 225 13.91 -4.93 10.60
CA LYS A 225 14.80 -3.75 10.45
C LYS A 225 14.61 -3.07 9.09
N ARG A 226 14.14 -3.81 8.08
CA ARG A 226 13.86 -3.33 6.73
C ARG A 226 12.36 -3.16 6.46
N MET A 227 11.51 -3.39 7.46
CA MET A 227 10.09 -3.08 7.36
C MET A 227 9.89 -1.57 7.19
N VAL A 228 9.10 -1.20 6.20
CA VAL A 228 8.65 0.19 5.95
C VAL A 228 7.20 0.29 6.41
N TYR A 229 6.87 1.29 7.20
CA TYR A 229 5.51 1.49 7.70
C TYR A 229 5.18 2.98 7.87
N GLY A 230 3.88 3.28 7.89
CA GLY A 230 3.39 4.63 8.12
C GLY A 230 1.88 4.70 8.20
N GLY A 231 1.39 5.80 8.77
CA GLY A 231 -0.01 6.14 8.88
C GLY A 231 -0.41 7.22 7.87
N PHE A 232 -1.56 7.03 7.24
CA PHE A 232 -2.03 7.85 6.14
C PHE A 232 -3.50 8.25 6.34
N ALA A 233 -3.79 9.55 6.25
CA ALA A 233 -5.17 10.03 6.20
C ALA A 233 -5.76 9.73 4.81
N THR A 234 -6.95 9.17 4.74
CA THR A 234 -7.59 8.92 3.44
C THR A 234 -7.85 10.23 2.73
N LEU A 235 -7.30 10.37 1.53
CA LEU A 235 -7.44 11.56 0.67
C LEU A 235 -8.53 11.37 -0.39
N PHE A 236 -8.60 10.16 -0.95
CA PHE A 236 -9.56 9.78 -1.97
C PHE A 236 -9.86 8.28 -1.84
N GLN A 237 -11.11 7.91 -2.04
CA GLN A 237 -11.53 6.52 -2.21
C GLN A 237 -12.76 6.42 -3.10
N SER A 238 -12.93 5.30 -3.76
CA SER A 238 -14.05 5.06 -4.67
C SER A 238 -14.22 3.57 -4.95
#